data_3180d693baef66489510acf7bdcae9c7
#
_entry.id   3180d693baef66489510acf7bdcae9c7
#
_cell.length_a   1.000
_cell.length_b   1.000
_cell.length_c   1.000
_cell.angle_alpha   90.00
_cell.angle_beta   90.00
_cell.angle_gamma   90.00
#
_symmetry.space_group_name_H-M   'P 1'
#
loop_
_entity.id
_entity.type
_entity.pdbx_description
1 polymer ?
#
loop_
_entity_poly.entity_id
_entity_poly.type
_entity_poly.pdbx_seq_one_letter_code
_entity_poly.pdbx_strand_id
1 'polypeptide(L)'
;MFGHRHERHEGRCGQEFAGGRRGRHRHGFGGRPGFGGQGGGDGLMHAGRMLAQGDLRLIALALIDEQPRHGYDIIKALEEKTADWYSPSPGIVYPALTFLEEAGYVTSAVEGNKKLYTITDEGRAHLADNREAIESTLDFLGNAGKRMNDWRDRMASTDFPFSPDQAE
;
A
#
# COMPACT_ATOMS: atom_id res chain seq x y z
N MET A 1 -38.96 26.25 48.52
CA MET A 1 -39.61 27.48 48.03
C MET A 1 -39.05 27.79 46.67
N PHE A 2 -39.96 27.89 45.68
CA PHE A 2 -39.76 28.27 44.27
C PHE A 2 -38.94 27.23 43.48
N GLY A 3 -39.43 26.42 42.61
CA GLY A 3 -40.60 26.38 41.76
C GLY A 3 -40.35 27.07 40.44
N HIS A 4 -39.67 26.38 39.44
CA HIS A 4 -39.85 26.73 38.05
C HIS A 4 -39.90 25.49 37.19
N ARG A 5 -41.12 25.24 36.75
CA ARG A 5 -41.51 24.43 35.61
C ARG A 5 -41.13 25.18 34.32
N HIS A 6 -40.59 24.49 33.37
CA HIS A 6 -40.70 24.82 31.95
C HIS A 6 -40.74 23.52 31.19
N GLU A 7 -41.91 23.10 30.81
CA GLU A 7 -42.64 23.33 29.57
C GLU A 7 -41.95 22.78 28.34
N ARG A 8 -42.58 21.72 27.92
CA ARG A 8 -42.36 21.00 26.67
C ARG A 8 -42.83 21.83 25.50
N HIS A 9 -42.05 21.96 24.50
CA HIS A 9 -42.52 22.30 23.17
C HIS A 9 -42.43 21.10 22.26
N GLU A 10 -43.59 20.50 22.08
CA GLU A 10 -43.88 19.65 20.93
C GLU A 10 -44.08 20.57 19.72
N GLY A 11 -43.22 20.40 18.73
CA GLY A 11 -43.32 21.02 17.43
C GLY A 11 -43.40 19.93 16.35
N ARG A 12 -44.61 19.47 16.16
CA ARG A 12 -45.03 18.65 15.03
C ARG A 12 -45.10 19.53 13.79
N CYS A 13 -44.36 19.22 12.76
CA CYS A 13 -44.74 19.61 11.40
C CYS A 13 -44.31 18.48 10.46
N GLY A 14 -45.33 17.74 10.08
CA GLY A 14 -45.28 16.89 8.94
C GLY A 14 -45.38 17.70 7.66
N GLN A 15 -44.69 17.28 6.67
CA GLN A 15 -45.08 17.50 5.28
C GLN A 15 -44.57 16.31 4.44
N GLU A 16 -45.55 15.49 4.13
CA GLU A 16 -45.49 14.56 3.03
C GLU A 16 -45.40 15.34 1.72
N PHE A 17 -44.44 15.02 0.90
CA PHE A 17 -44.56 15.31 -0.53
C PHE A 17 -44.31 13.97 -1.28
N ALA A 18 -45.44 13.44 -1.71
CA ALA A 18 -45.50 12.38 -2.71
C ALA A 18 -45.30 12.99 -4.11
N GLY A 19 -44.59 12.23 -4.94
CA GLY A 19 -44.86 12.29 -6.37
C GLY A 19 -43.69 12.72 -7.23
N GLY A 20 -43.19 11.78 -7.98
CA GLY A 20 -42.28 12.08 -9.09
C GLY A 20 -41.72 10.81 -9.75
N ARG A 21 -42.55 10.19 -10.57
CA ARG A 21 -42.24 9.02 -11.40
C ARG A 21 -41.25 9.35 -12.51
N ARG A 22 -40.49 8.31 -12.87
CA ARG A 22 -39.98 7.97 -14.20
C ARG A 22 -38.64 8.59 -14.60
N GLY A 23 -37.71 7.69 -14.77
CA GLY A 23 -36.50 7.87 -15.55
C GLY A 23 -35.73 6.56 -15.64
N ARG A 24 -36.29 5.59 -16.39
CA ARG A 24 -35.54 4.42 -16.83
C ARG A 24 -34.55 4.89 -17.90
N HIS A 25 -33.28 4.88 -17.59
CA HIS A 25 -32.26 4.81 -18.61
C HIS A 25 -31.44 3.56 -18.38
N ARG A 26 -31.88 2.52 -19.05
CA ARG A 26 -31.04 1.39 -19.42
C ARG A 26 -30.00 1.92 -20.41
N HIS A 27 -28.79 2.00 -19.97
CA HIS A 27 -27.67 1.88 -20.88
C HIS A 27 -26.89 0.64 -20.48
N GLY A 28 -27.22 -0.42 -21.17
CA GLY A 28 -26.38 -1.59 -21.26
C GLY A 28 -25.15 -1.18 -22.07
N PHE A 29 -24.00 -1.21 -21.45
CA PHE A 29 -22.75 -1.36 -22.16
C PHE A 29 -22.15 -2.69 -21.68
N GLY A 30 -22.50 -3.71 -22.41
CA GLY A 30 -21.74 -4.94 -22.45
C GLY A 30 -20.44 -4.63 -23.19
N GLY A 31 -19.36 -4.73 -22.47
CA GLY A 31 -18.03 -4.72 -23.00
C GLY A 31 -17.16 -5.46 -22.01
N ARG A 32 -17.15 -6.78 -22.14
CA ARG A 32 -16.07 -7.60 -21.60
C ARG A 32 -14.86 -7.37 -22.50
N PRO A 33 -13.78 -6.78 -22.06
CA PRO A 33 -12.51 -6.99 -22.72
C PRO A 33 -12.02 -8.36 -22.23
N GLY A 34 -12.05 -9.32 -23.13
CA GLY A 34 -11.32 -10.56 -22.97
C GLY A 34 -9.85 -10.24 -22.88
N PHE A 35 -9.25 -10.43 -21.72
CA PHE A 35 -7.81 -10.44 -21.57
C PHE A 35 -7.32 -11.87 -21.81
N GLY A 36 -7.18 -12.20 -23.07
CA GLY A 36 -6.27 -13.23 -23.50
C GLY A 36 -5.01 -12.52 -23.98
N GLY A 37 -3.96 -12.57 -23.21
CA GLY A 37 -2.66 -12.05 -23.56
C GLY A 37 -1.60 -12.80 -22.77
N GLN A 38 -1.14 -13.91 -23.32
CA GLN A 38 0.08 -14.56 -22.90
C GLN A 38 1.25 -13.64 -23.23
N GLY A 39 1.86 -13.08 -22.20
CA GLY A 39 3.10 -12.33 -22.30
C GLY A 39 3.83 -12.44 -20.98
N GLY A 40 4.68 -13.46 -20.84
CA GLY A 40 5.37 -13.78 -19.57
C GLY A 40 6.54 -12.87 -19.20
N GLY A 41 6.58 -11.62 -19.71
CA GLY A 41 7.66 -10.68 -19.41
C GLY A 41 7.24 -9.44 -18.62
N ASP A 42 5.98 -9.04 -18.73
CA ASP A 42 5.51 -7.78 -18.15
C ASP A 42 5.04 -7.89 -16.69
N GLY A 43 4.82 -9.13 -16.20
CA GLY A 43 4.34 -9.36 -14.85
C GLY A 43 5.31 -8.94 -13.74
N LEU A 44 6.61 -9.01 -14.00
CA LEU A 44 7.65 -8.64 -13.03
C LEU A 44 7.85 -7.12 -12.92
N MET A 45 7.69 -6.39 -14.01
CA MET A 45 7.78 -4.93 -14.00
C MET A 45 6.53 -4.28 -13.38
N HIS A 46 5.36 -4.92 -13.54
CA HIS A 46 4.11 -4.44 -12.92
C HIS A 46 4.00 -4.83 -11.44
N ALA A 47 4.57 -5.95 -11.03
CA ALA A 47 4.59 -6.36 -9.62
C ALA A 47 5.38 -5.38 -8.74
N GLY A 48 6.44 -4.76 -9.28
CA GLY A 48 7.20 -3.72 -8.59
C GLY A 48 6.44 -2.41 -8.38
N ARG A 49 5.38 -2.17 -9.16
CA ARG A 49 4.54 -0.97 -9.07
C ARG A 49 3.26 -1.19 -8.27
N MET A 50 2.88 -2.43 -8.01
CA MET A 50 1.58 -2.76 -7.42
C MET A 50 1.72 -3.66 -6.19
N LEU A 51 2.55 -3.26 -5.24
CA LEU A 51 2.23 -3.64 -3.88
C LEU A 51 0.89 -2.98 -3.58
N ALA A 52 -0.14 -3.78 -3.31
CA ALA A 52 -1.41 -3.24 -2.87
C ALA A 52 -1.15 -2.31 -1.67
N GLN A 53 -1.85 -1.19 -1.61
CA GLN A 53 -1.62 -0.22 -0.53
C GLN A 53 -1.75 -0.85 0.85
N GLY A 54 -2.60 -1.88 0.99
CA GLY A 54 -2.74 -2.65 2.21
C GLY A 54 -1.47 -3.41 2.59
N ASP A 55 -0.79 -4.02 1.62
CA ASP A 55 0.46 -4.75 1.85
C ASP A 55 1.59 -3.81 2.23
N LEU A 56 1.69 -2.64 1.59
CA LEU A 56 2.67 -1.63 1.97
C LEU A 56 2.47 -1.11 3.39
N ARG A 57 1.23 -0.91 3.82
CA ARG A 57 0.91 -0.50 5.20
C ARG A 57 1.34 -1.54 6.22
N LEU A 58 1.08 -2.81 5.95
CA LEU A 58 1.48 -3.92 6.81
C LEU A 58 3.01 -4.04 6.91
N ILE A 59 3.71 -3.93 5.78
CA ILE A 59 5.16 -3.99 5.75
C ILE A 59 5.78 -2.79 6.47
N ALA A 60 5.27 -1.59 6.24
CA ALA A 60 5.73 -0.39 6.94
C ALA A 60 5.53 -0.55 8.46
N LEU A 61 4.39 -1.08 8.89
CA LEU A 61 4.11 -1.36 10.29
C LEU A 61 5.08 -2.40 10.88
N ALA A 62 5.39 -3.46 10.13
CA ALA A 62 6.37 -4.47 10.54
C ALA A 62 7.78 -3.89 10.71
N LEU A 63 8.18 -2.98 9.83
CA LEU A 63 9.46 -2.28 9.93
C LEU A 63 9.54 -1.34 11.14
N ILE A 64 8.43 -0.70 11.49
CA ILE A 64 8.32 0.15 12.69
C ILE A 64 8.33 -0.70 13.96
N ASP A 65 7.80 -1.92 13.92
CA ASP A 65 7.86 -2.87 15.04
C ASP A 65 9.30 -3.31 15.37
N GLU A 66 10.13 -3.48 14.35
CA GLU A 66 11.55 -3.81 14.56
C GLU A 66 12.28 -2.72 15.35
N GLN A 67 12.03 -1.46 15.02
CA GLN A 67 12.52 -0.27 15.72
C GLN A 67 11.75 0.97 15.25
N PRO A 68 11.65 2.02 16.09
CA PRO A 68 11.11 3.30 15.64
C PRO A 68 11.87 3.83 14.44
N ARG A 69 11.13 4.33 13.43
CA ARG A 69 11.70 4.78 12.16
C ARG A 69 11.08 6.08 11.68
N HIS A 70 11.86 6.86 10.95
CA HIS A 70 11.36 7.96 10.13
C HIS A 70 10.83 7.42 8.79
N GLY A 71 10.00 8.20 8.10
CA GLY A 71 9.46 7.77 6.80
C GLY A 71 10.54 7.46 5.76
N TYR A 72 11.63 8.22 5.75
CA TYR A 72 12.78 7.96 4.89
C TYR A 72 13.50 6.64 5.22
N ASP A 73 13.61 6.30 6.48
CA ASP A 73 14.24 5.05 6.93
C ASP A 73 13.42 3.82 6.51
N ILE A 74 12.10 3.97 6.40
CA ILE A 74 11.22 2.92 5.90
C ILE A 74 11.50 2.67 4.41
N ILE A 75 11.64 3.73 3.62
CA ILE A 75 12.00 3.62 2.20
C ILE A 75 13.33 2.89 2.05
N LYS A 76 14.35 3.30 2.82
CA LYS A 76 15.67 2.67 2.82
C LYS A 76 15.63 1.20 3.24
N ALA A 77 14.89 0.86 4.27
CA ALA A 77 14.74 -0.51 4.72
C ALA A 77 14.06 -1.40 3.67
N LEU A 78 13.10 -0.86 2.92
CA LEU A 78 12.46 -1.58 1.82
C LEU A 78 13.41 -1.79 0.64
N GLU A 79 14.21 -0.79 0.29
CA GLU A 79 15.26 -0.93 -0.72
C GLU A 79 16.24 -2.05 -0.34
N GLU A 80 16.73 -2.06 0.89
CA GLU A 80 17.66 -3.09 1.39
C GLU A 80 17.05 -4.49 1.38
N LYS A 81 15.82 -4.65 1.88
CA LYS A 81 15.14 -5.94 1.95
C LYS A 81 14.81 -6.53 0.56
N THR A 82 14.68 -5.69 -0.43
CA THR A 82 14.37 -6.09 -1.82
C THR A 82 15.58 -6.07 -2.75
N ALA A 83 16.80 -5.90 -2.20
CA ALA A 83 18.03 -5.77 -2.97
C ALA A 83 17.92 -4.70 -4.08
N ASP A 84 17.42 -3.52 -3.71
CA ASP A 84 17.18 -2.35 -4.56
C ASP A 84 16.17 -2.55 -5.71
N TRP A 85 15.46 -3.67 -5.69
CA TRP A 85 14.44 -3.94 -6.71
C TRP A 85 13.16 -3.11 -6.52
N TYR A 86 12.78 -2.83 -5.26
CA TYR A 86 11.61 -2.06 -4.91
C TYR A 86 11.99 -0.85 -4.05
N SER A 87 11.77 0.32 -4.60
CA SER A 87 11.96 1.60 -3.90
C SER A 87 10.68 2.41 -4.00
N PRO A 88 9.83 2.39 -2.96
CA PRO A 88 8.60 3.17 -2.97
C PRO A 88 8.90 4.66 -2.89
N SER A 89 8.12 5.45 -3.59
CA SER A 89 8.24 6.91 -3.53
C SER A 89 7.68 7.46 -2.21
N PRO A 90 8.16 8.62 -1.74
CA PRO A 90 7.58 9.32 -0.59
C PRO A 90 6.07 9.57 -0.74
N GLY A 91 5.59 9.84 -1.95
CA GLY A 91 4.18 10.04 -2.26
C GLY A 91 3.29 8.82 -2.00
N ILE A 92 3.87 7.64 -1.88
CA ILE A 92 3.18 6.38 -1.53
C ILE A 92 3.36 6.04 -0.05
N VAL A 93 4.56 6.23 0.49
CA VAL A 93 4.92 5.85 1.86
C VAL A 93 4.28 6.78 2.89
N TYR A 94 4.31 8.08 2.70
CA TYR A 94 3.76 9.03 3.67
C TYR A 94 2.25 8.92 3.86
N PRO A 95 1.41 8.73 2.81
CA PRO A 95 0.00 8.43 3.00
C PRO A 95 -0.25 7.13 3.75
N ALA A 96 0.57 6.10 3.54
CA ALA A 96 0.50 4.85 4.29
C ALA A 96 0.78 5.06 5.79
N LEU A 97 1.78 5.86 6.12
CA LEU A 97 2.10 6.23 7.50
C LEU A 97 0.99 7.06 8.16
N THR A 98 0.40 7.99 7.43
CA THR A 98 -0.76 8.76 7.89
C THR A 98 -1.93 7.86 8.22
N PHE A 99 -2.21 6.88 7.37
CA PHE A 99 -3.25 5.88 7.62
C PHE A 99 -2.98 5.08 8.90
N LEU A 100 -1.76 4.61 9.10
CA LEU A 100 -1.38 3.85 10.28
C LEU A 100 -1.52 4.68 11.58
N GLU A 101 -1.19 5.95 11.52
CA GLU A 101 -1.35 6.88 12.63
C GLU A 101 -2.83 7.15 12.94
N GLU A 102 -3.65 7.41 11.95
CA GLU A 102 -5.10 7.62 12.09
C GLU A 102 -5.82 6.36 12.58
N ALA A 103 -5.37 5.19 12.16
CA ALA A 103 -5.89 3.91 12.64
C ALA A 103 -5.47 3.55 14.08
N GLY A 104 -4.55 4.30 14.66
CA GLY A 104 -4.04 4.07 16.00
C GLY A 104 -2.98 2.96 16.09
N TYR A 105 -2.41 2.52 14.99
CA TYR A 105 -1.38 1.48 14.95
C TYR A 105 0.02 2.00 15.21
N VAL A 106 0.26 3.27 14.94
CA VAL A 106 1.50 3.96 15.26
C VAL A 106 1.23 5.32 15.89
N THR A 107 2.21 5.81 16.64
CA THR A 107 2.27 7.20 17.09
C THR A 107 3.44 7.90 16.43
N SER A 108 3.35 9.20 16.26
CA SER A 108 4.45 9.99 15.73
C SER A 108 4.91 11.05 16.72
N ALA A 109 6.21 11.29 16.74
CA ALA A 109 6.83 12.38 17.47
C ALA A 109 7.68 13.21 16.50
N VAL A 110 7.57 14.53 16.62
CA VAL A 110 8.37 15.44 15.78
C VAL A 110 9.79 15.53 16.33
N GLU A 111 10.77 15.22 15.51
CA GLU A 111 12.19 15.39 15.77
C GLU A 111 12.79 16.34 14.70
N GLY A 112 12.93 17.60 15.04
CA GLY A 112 13.35 18.62 14.07
C GLY A 112 12.36 18.74 12.91
N ASN A 113 12.79 18.46 11.69
CA ASN A 113 11.96 18.46 10.47
C ASN A 113 11.39 17.08 10.13
N LYS A 114 11.63 16.07 10.96
CA LYS A 114 11.23 14.68 10.72
C LYS A 114 10.25 14.20 11.77
N LYS A 115 9.43 13.22 11.41
CA LYS A 115 8.56 12.50 12.33
C LYS A 115 9.12 11.11 12.58
N LEU A 116 9.28 10.76 13.84
CA LEU A 116 9.61 9.42 14.27
C LEU A 116 8.33 8.65 14.55
N TYR A 117 8.15 7.52 13.90
CA TYR A 117 6.99 6.65 14.07
C TYR A 117 7.34 5.49 15.00
N THR A 118 6.47 5.24 15.97
CA THR A 118 6.59 4.16 16.95
C THR A 118 5.32 3.34 16.94
N ILE A 119 5.45 2.01 16.98
CA ILE A 119 4.30 1.11 16.99
C ILE A 119 3.56 1.17 18.35
N THR A 120 2.24 1.03 18.29
CA THR A 120 1.37 0.89 19.46
C THR A 120 1.06 -0.59 19.74
N ASP A 121 0.43 -0.87 20.89
CA ASP A 121 -0.01 -2.24 21.20
C ASP A 121 -1.08 -2.72 20.23
N GLU A 122 -1.96 -1.85 19.78
CA GLU A 122 -2.94 -2.12 18.72
C GLU A 122 -2.25 -2.44 17.39
N GLY A 123 -1.17 -1.73 17.07
CA GLY A 123 -0.35 -1.99 15.90
C GLY A 123 0.28 -3.38 15.94
N ARG A 124 0.82 -3.79 17.09
CA ARG A 124 1.39 -5.14 17.29
C ARG A 124 0.33 -6.23 17.16
N ALA A 125 -0.85 -6.01 17.72
CA ALA A 125 -1.95 -6.96 17.60
C ALA A 125 -2.38 -7.11 16.12
N HIS A 126 -2.45 -6.01 15.38
CA HIS A 126 -2.75 -6.01 13.95
C HIS A 126 -1.69 -6.76 13.12
N LEU A 127 -0.41 -6.60 13.46
CA LEU A 127 0.67 -7.38 12.84
C LEU A 127 0.54 -8.87 13.12
N ALA A 128 0.23 -9.25 14.36
CA ALA A 128 0.07 -10.65 14.74
C ALA A 128 -1.06 -11.32 13.94
N ASP A 129 -2.17 -10.62 13.73
CA ASP A 129 -3.31 -11.11 12.95
C ASP A 129 -3.01 -11.26 11.45
N ASN A 130 -2.02 -10.52 10.95
CA ASN A 130 -1.66 -10.50 9.52
C ASN A 130 -0.25 -11.05 9.25
N ARG A 131 0.34 -11.77 10.20
CA ARG A 131 1.73 -12.24 10.12
C ARG A 131 2.03 -13.05 8.87
N GLU A 132 1.16 -13.98 8.54
CA GLU A 132 1.31 -14.84 7.37
C GLU A 132 1.33 -14.03 6.06
N ALA A 133 0.43 -13.06 5.93
CA ALA A 133 0.40 -12.18 4.77
C ALA A 133 1.68 -11.34 4.64
N ILE A 134 2.20 -10.84 5.76
CA ILE A 134 3.44 -10.05 5.80
C ILE A 134 4.63 -10.90 5.40
N GLU A 135 4.78 -12.08 5.96
CA GLU A 135 5.87 -13.01 5.65
C GLU A 135 5.85 -13.40 4.17
N SER A 136 4.68 -13.75 3.64
CA SER A 136 4.51 -14.07 2.22
C SER A 136 4.91 -12.93 1.30
N THR A 137 4.53 -11.70 1.64
CA THR A 137 4.86 -10.52 0.83
C THR A 137 6.35 -10.18 0.90
N LEU A 138 6.96 -10.25 2.07
CA LEU A 138 8.40 -10.03 2.24
C LEU A 138 9.23 -11.09 1.52
N ASP A 139 8.83 -12.35 1.58
CA ASP A 139 9.48 -13.45 0.85
C ASP A 139 9.38 -13.26 -0.67
N PHE A 140 8.20 -12.86 -1.14
CA PHE A 140 8.00 -12.56 -2.56
C PHE A 140 8.92 -11.43 -3.03
N LEU A 141 8.98 -10.32 -2.30
CA LEU A 141 9.82 -9.17 -2.62
C LEU A 141 11.32 -9.51 -2.54
N GLY A 142 11.74 -10.25 -1.52
CA GLY A 142 13.12 -10.68 -1.37
C GLY A 142 13.57 -11.62 -2.49
N ASN A 143 12.73 -12.56 -2.87
CA ASN A 143 13.00 -13.49 -3.98
C ASN A 143 13.01 -12.80 -5.34
N ALA A 144 12.11 -11.84 -5.56
CA ALA A 144 12.08 -11.04 -6.77
C ALA A 144 13.37 -10.21 -6.92
N GLY A 145 13.83 -9.58 -5.85
CA GLY A 145 15.09 -8.84 -5.82
C GLY A 145 16.30 -9.72 -6.15
N LYS A 146 16.39 -10.90 -5.54
CA LYS A 146 17.46 -11.87 -5.82
C LYS A 146 17.47 -12.32 -7.29
N ARG A 147 16.31 -12.67 -7.83
CA ARG A 147 16.19 -13.07 -9.24
C ARG A 147 16.63 -11.98 -10.19
N MET A 148 16.31 -10.73 -9.88
CA MET A 148 16.69 -9.59 -10.71
C MET A 148 18.19 -9.36 -10.66
N ASN A 149 18.80 -9.47 -9.49
CA ASN A 149 20.25 -9.37 -9.35
C ASN A 149 20.98 -10.51 -10.07
N ASP A 150 20.52 -11.74 -9.91
CA ASP A 150 21.08 -12.91 -10.61
C ASP A 150 20.96 -12.78 -12.14
N TRP A 151 19.88 -12.19 -12.62
CA TRP A 151 19.71 -11.90 -14.04
C TRP A 151 20.67 -10.81 -14.53
N ARG A 152 20.81 -9.74 -13.75
CA ARG A 152 21.74 -8.63 -14.04
C ARG A 152 23.18 -9.13 -14.08
N ASP A 153 23.58 -9.94 -13.11
CA ASP A 153 24.93 -10.50 -13.03
C ASP A 153 25.20 -11.45 -14.20
N ARG A 154 24.23 -12.27 -14.58
CA ARG A 154 24.33 -13.09 -15.78
C ARG A 154 24.45 -12.28 -17.05
N MET A 155 23.70 -11.20 -17.19
CA MET A 155 23.81 -10.31 -18.35
C MET A 155 25.13 -9.53 -18.39
N ALA A 156 25.66 -9.17 -17.22
CA ALA A 156 26.97 -8.51 -17.13
C ALA A 156 28.15 -9.47 -17.39
N SER A 157 28.00 -10.73 -17.05
CA SER A 157 29.02 -11.76 -17.24
C SER A 157 28.90 -12.54 -18.57
N THR A 158 27.83 -12.28 -19.34
CA THR A 158 27.76 -12.83 -20.68
C THR A 158 28.70 -12.03 -21.57
N ASP A 159 29.92 -12.50 -21.71
CA ASP A 159 30.67 -12.34 -22.95
C ASP A 159 29.69 -12.72 -24.06
N PHE A 160 29.08 -11.77 -24.71
CA PHE A 160 28.28 -12.00 -25.88
C PHE A 160 29.22 -12.62 -26.91
N PRO A 161 29.00 -13.86 -27.38
CA PRO A 161 29.82 -14.48 -28.38
C PRO A 161 29.47 -13.90 -29.77
N PHE A 162 29.33 -12.60 -29.85
CA PHE A 162 29.28 -11.91 -31.10
C PHE A 162 30.64 -11.26 -31.32
N SER A 163 31.62 -12.10 -31.65
CA SER A 163 32.83 -11.63 -32.30
C SER A 163 32.46 -11.22 -33.71
N PRO A 164 32.58 -9.93 -34.08
CA PRO A 164 32.37 -9.52 -35.46
C PRO A 164 33.48 -9.96 -36.42
N ASP A 165 34.33 -10.93 -36.01
CA ASP A 165 35.55 -11.33 -36.72
C ASP A 165 35.40 -12.60 -37.57
N GLN A 166 34.16 -12.96 -37.93
CA GLN A 166 33.94 -14.08 -38.87
C GLN A 166 33.14 -13.60 -40.10
N ALA A 167 33.61 -12.53 -40.71
CA ALA A 167 33.19 -12.14 -42.05
C ALA A 167 34.44 -11.98 -42.93
N GLU A 168 35.02 -13.11 -43.37
CA GLU A 168 35.79 -13.21 -44.60
C GLU A 168 35.12 -14.17 -45.55
#